data_3a48633b01d1a12c78ff295535544eb0
#
_entry.id   3a48633b01d1a12c78ff295535544eb0
#
_cell.length_a   1.000
_cell.length_b   1.000
_cell.length_c   1.000
_cell.angle_alpha   90.00
_cell.angle_beta   90.00
_cell.angle_gamma   90.00
#
_symmetry.space_group_name_H-M   'P 1'
#
loop_
_entity.id
_entity.type
_entity.pdbx_description
1 polymer ?
#
loop_
_entity_poly.entity_id
_entity_poly.type
_entity_poly.pdbx_seq_one_letter_code
_entity_poly.pdbx_strand_id
1 'polypeptide(L)'
;MADLVRDPVIMVGEGWPDYGLVDSGHGRKLERYGDRRFIRPEPQAMWSPRMDDWQADGEFVPGSDEDGGGRWQFEREVPRDGWPLHWEEVTFTAQCTPFRHLGFFPDMAPVWHWMRAQLAGREDAQTLNLFGYTGVGSLALSKCGPVAHVDASKKSVGQARENAALSGMEDRPIRWLIDDAVKFTAREVRRER
;
A
#
# COMPACT_ATOMS: atom_id res chain seq x y z
N MET A 1 -28.43 26.71 -0.29
CA MET A 1 -27.26 25.82 -0.35
C MET A 1 -27.35 24.92 0.88
N ALA A 2 -27.73 23.66 0.70
CA ALA A 2 -27.83 22.73 1.82
C ALA A 2 -26.42 22.36 2.25
N ASP A 3 -26.13 22.51 3.54
CA ASP A 3 -24.90 22.08 4.16
C ASP A 3 -24.74 20.56 3.96
N LEU A 4 -23.89 20.19 3.03
CA LEU A 4 -23.43 18.80 2.85
C LEU A 4 -22.32 18.48 3.88
N VAL A 5 -22.59 18.70 5.15
CA VAL A 5 -21.82 18.07 6.21
C VAL A 5 -22.26 16.61 6.24
N ARG A 6 -21.64 15.79 5.41
CA ARG A 6 -21.77 14.32 5.52
C ARG A 6 -20.93 13.90 6.71
N ASP A 7 -21.50 13.11 7.59
CA ASP A 7 -20.73 12.47 8.66
C ASP A 7 -19.55 11.71 8.03
N PRO A 8 -18.34 11.82 8.60
CA PRO A 8 -17.19 11.11 8.08
C PRO A 8 -17.41 9.58 8.13
N VAL A 9 -17.11 8.91 7.03
CA VAL A 9 -17.10 7.44 7.00
C VAL A 9 -15.78 6.95 7.55
N ILE A 10 -15.82 6.23 8.66
CA ILE A 10 -14.64 5.61 9.25
C ILE A 10 -14.51 4.20 8.65
N MET A 11 -13.43 3.96 7.92
CA MET A 11 -13.08 2.63 7.44
C MET A 11 -12.06 2.02 8.39
N VAL A 12 -12.37 0.83 8.91
CA VAL A 12 -11.47 0.09 9.78
C VAL A 12 -10.78 -0.99 8.96
N GLY A 13 -9.46 -0.98 8.96
CA GLY A 13 -8.66 -2.04 8.34
C GLY A 13 -8.61 -3.27 9.23
N GLU A 14 -9.02 -4.41 8.69
CA GLU A 14 -8.85 -5.70 9.33
C GLU A 14 -7.56 -6.36 8.84
N GLY A 15 -7.00 -7.25 9.66
CA GLY A 15 -5.90 -8.11 9.24
C GLY A 15 -6.39 -9.15 8.24
N TRP A 16 -5.48 -9.59 7.36
CA TRP A 16 -5.72 -10.71 6.45
C TRP A 16 -4.59 -11.74 6.58
N PRO A 17 -4.65 -12.90 5.92
CA PRO A 17 -3.67 -13.98 6.15
C PRO A 17 -2.21 -13.52 6.14
N ASP A 18 -1.83 -12.60 5.25
CA ASP A 18 -0.44 -12.16 5.12
C ASP A 18 -0.13 -10.81 5.80
N TYR A 19 -1.10 -10.16 6.42
CA TYR A 19 -0.84 -8.94 7.18
C TYR A 19 -1.72 -8.84 8.43
N GLY A 20 -1.16 -8.28 9.50
CA GLY A 20 -1.92 -7.93 10.68
C GLY A 20 -1.14 -7.03 11.63
N LEU A 21 -1.84 -6.10 12.25
CA LEU A 21 -1.34 -5.38 13.42
C LEU A 21 -1.37 -6.34 14.61
N VAL A 22 -0.20 -6.63 15.18
CA VAL A 22 -0.06 -7.53 16.32
C VAL A 22 -0.24 -6.77 17.62
N ASP A 23 0.46 -5.63 17.76
CA ASP A 23 0.38 -4.75 18.93
C ASP A 23 0.84 -3.33 18.56
N SER A 24 0.54 -2.35 19.42
CA SER A 24 1.01 -0.97 19.25
C SER A 24 1.11 -0.27 20.61
N GLY A 25 2.02 0.68 20.71
CA GLY A 25 2.21 1.50 21.89
C GLY A 25 3.60 2.14 21.95
N HIS A 26 3.76 3.12 22.83
CA HIS A 26 5.00 3.86 23.02
C HIS A 26 5.60 4.42 21.71
N GLY A 27 4.74 4.94 20.82
CA GLY A 27 5.14 5.52 19.55
C GLY A 27 5.54 4.50 18.48
N ARG A 28 5.26 3.21 18.66
CA ARG A 28 5.64 2.11 17.76
C ARG A 28 4.49 1.14 17.54
N LYS A 29 4.62 0.32 16.51
CA LYS A 29 3.72 -0.78 16.21
C LYS A 29 4.49 -2.03 15.80
N LEU A 30 4.00 -3.18 16.24
CA LEU A 30 4.45 -4.50 15.81
C LEU A 30 3.45 -5.04 14.79
N GLU A 31 3.92 -5.33 13.60
CA GLU A 31 3.10 -5.82 12.49
C GLU A 31 3.64 -7.14 11.95
N ARG A 32 2.73 -7.97 11.44
CA ARG A 32 3.05 -9.23 10.75
C ARG A 32 2.91 -9.06 9.24
N TYR A 33 3.90 -9.58 8.51
CA TYR A 33 3.99 -9.57 7.05
C TYR A 33 4.34 -10.98 6.56
N GLY A 34 3.34 -11.81 6.32
CA GLY A 34 3.48 -13.25 6.16
C GLY A 34 3.95 -13.89 7.45
N ASP A 35 5.05 -14.61 7.39
CA ASP A 35 5.67 -15.27 8.56
C ASP A 35 6.61 -14.35 9.36
N ARG A 36 6.80 -13.11 8.93
CA ARG A 36 7.74 -12.16 9.50
C ARG A 36 7.06 -11.09 10.31
N ARG A 37 7.76 -10.57 11.32
CA ARG A 37 7.27 -9.47 12.17
C ARG A 37 8.25 -8.33 12.15
N PHE A 38 7.72 -7.10 12.07
CA PHE A 38 8.53 -5.90 12.09
C PHE A 38 7.97 -4.85 13.04
N ILE A 39 8.89 -4.14 13.70
CA ILE A 39 8.57 -2.98 14.51
C ILE A 39 8.81 -1.73 13.66
N ARG A 40 7.82 -0.85 13.61
CA ARG A 40 7.92 0.42 12.89
C ARG A 40 7.42 1.59 13.75
N PRO A 41 7.88 2.82 13.49
CA PRO A 41 7.38 4.01 14.17
C PRO A 41 5.88 4.21 13.90
N GLU A 42 5.15 4.52 14.96
CA GLU A 42 3.75 4.96 14.93
C GLU A 42 3.53 6.03 16.01
N PRO A 43 3.88 7.30 15.73
CA PRO A 43 3.85 8.37 16.72
C PRO A 43 2.49 8.58 17.40
N GLN A 44 1.42 8.17 16.73
CA GLN A 44 0.07 8.28 17.27
C GLN A 44 -0.25 7.23 18.34
N ALA A 45 0.51 6.15 18.43
CA ALA A 45 0.34 5.10 19.42
C ALA A 45 0.95 5.51 20.77
N MET A 46 0.35 6.49 21.46
CA MET A 46 0.85 7.05 22.72
C MET A 46 0.49 6.22 23.96
N TRP A 47 -0.29 5.17 23.81
CA TRP A 47 -0.67 4.25 24.88
C TRP A 47 0.42 3.22 25.16
N SER A 48 0.26 2.48 26.27
CA SER A 48 1.14 1.33 26.55
C SER A 48 0.76 0.13 25.69
N PRO A 49 1.73 -0.62 25.17
CA PRO A 49 1.43 -1.85 24.44
C PRO A 49 0.73 -2.87 25.34
N ARG A 50 0.03 -3.84 24.73
CA ARG A 50 -0.61 -4.93 25.47
C ARG A 50 0.36 -6.03 25.86
N MET A 51 1.43 -6.21 25.07
CA MET A 51 2.46 -7.22 25.26
C MET A 51 3.68 -6.56 25.91
N ASP A 52 4.23 -7.22 26.93
CA ASP A 52 5.41 -6.72 27.64
C ASP A 52 6.69 -6.84 26.79
N ASP A 53 6.75 -7.82 25.89
CA ASP A 53 7.90 -8.08 25.02
C ASP A 53 7.46 -8.36 23.57
N TRP A 54 8.11 -7.69 22.63
CA TRP A 54 7.85 -7.84 21.22
C TRP A 54 8.99 -8.62 20.54
N GLN A 55 8.65 -9.78 20.01
CA GLN A 55 9.57 -10.56 19.18
C GLN A 55 9.37 -10.18 17.70
N ALA A 56 10.40 -9.60 17.08
CA ALA A 56 10.40 -9.15 15.70
C ALA A 56 11.62 -9.67 14.94
N ASP A 57 11.51 -9.76 13.61
CA ASP A 57 12.62 -10.09 12.72
C ASP A 57 13.49 -8.85 12.45
N GLY A 58 12.90 -7.67 12.62
CA GLY A 58 13.61 -6.41 12.48
C GLY A 58 12.80 -5.20 12.93
N GLU A 59 13.51 -4.11 13.14
CA GLU A 59 12.95 -2.82 13.54
C GLU A 59 13.44 -1.71 12.59
N PHE A 60 12.55 -0.81 12.19
CA PHE A 60 12.91 0.40 11.49
C PHE A 60 13.24 1.50 12.50
N VAL A 61 14.49 1.91 12.53
CA VAL A 61 14.97 3.00 13.38
C VAL A 61 14.97 4.28 12.53
N PRO A 62 14.17 5.28 12.88
CA PRO A 62 14.17 6.58 12.19
C PRO A 62 15.57 7.22 12.20
N GLY A 63 15.89 7.94 11.13
CA GLY A 63 17.04 8.84 11.10
C GLY A 63 16.76 10.14 11.85
N SER A 64 17.70 11.12 11.75
CA SER A 64 17.42 12.48 12.19
C SER A 64 16.32 13.11 11.35
N ASP A 65 15.54 14.03 11.92
CA ASP A 65 14.47 14.74 11.22
C ASP A 65 14.95 15.49 9.97
N GLU A 66 16.23 15.88 9.97
CA GLU A 66 16.87 16.57 8.84
C GLU A 66 17.13 15.66 7.63
N ASP A 67 17.39 14.38 7.85
CA ASP A 67 17.71 13.43 6.79
C ASP A 67 16.48 12.70 6.23
N GLY A 68 15.33 12.77 6.91
CA GLY A 68 14.05 12.17 6.48
C GLY A 68 14.07 10.66 6.24
N GLY A 69 15.19 10.01 6.58
CA GLY A 69 15.46 8.60 6.35
C GLY A 69 15.51 7.78 7.64
N GLY A 70 15.95 6.55 7.50
CA GLY A 70 16.14 5.64 8.63
C GLY A 70 16.83 4.37 8.15
N ARG A 71 16.97 3.44 9.06
CA ARG A 71 17.59 2.14 8.77
C ARG A 71 16.83 1.00 9.42
N TRP A 72 16.86 -0.14 8.78
CA TRP A 72 16.42 -1.39 9.37
C TRP A 72 17.53 -1.99 10.22
N GLN A 73 17.18 -2.42 11.42
CA GLN A 73 17.99 -3.28 12.28
C GLN A 73 17.33 -4.65 12.28
N PHE A 74 18.08 -5.69 11.94
CA PHE A 74 17.55 -7.03 11.81
C PHE A 74 18.06 -7.92 12.94
N GLU A 75 17.15 -8.63 13.58
CA GLU A 75 17.43 -9.66 14.58
C GLU A 75 17.52 -11.05 13.94
N ARG A 76 16.97 -11.20 12.73
CA ARG A 76 16.98 -12.42 11.94
C ARG A 76 17.29 -12.11 10.47
N GLU A 77 17.67 -13.13 9.75
CA GLU A 77 17.88 -12.99 8.29
C GLU A 77 16.58 -12.64 7.57
N VAL A 78 16.61 -11.55 6.81
CA VAL A 78 15.49 -11.06 6.00
C VAL A 78 15.94 -11.01 4.53
N PRO A 79 15.17 -11.59 3.58
CA PRO A 79 15.52 -11.56 2.17
C PRO A 79 15.69 -10.13 1.66
N ARG A 80 16.84 -9.85 1.04
CA ARG A 80 17.15 -8.51 0.50
C ARG A 80 16.26 -8.12 -0.67
N ASP A 81 15.89 -9.11 -1.47
CA ASP A 81 15.02 -8.91 -2.65
C ASP A 81 13.53 -8.96 -2.29
N GLY A 82 13.22 -9.10 -1.00
CA GLY A 82 11.85 -9.19 -0.49
C GLY A 82 11.27 -10.61 -0.51
N TRP A 83 10.00 -10.70 -0.21
CA TRP A 83 9.24 -11.95 -0.18
C TRP A 83 7.80 -11.70 -0.65
N PRO A 84 7.13 -12.71 -1.22
CA PRO A 84 5.77 -12.55 -1.70
C PRO A 84 4.77 -12.45 -0.53
N LEU A 85 3.80 -11.57 -0.69
CA LEU A 85 2.59 -11.50 0.12
C LEU A 85 1.38 -11.48 -0.80
N HIS A 86 0.24 -11.82 -0.23
CA HIS A 86 -1.03 -11.86 -0.95
C HIS A 86 -2.05 -10.94 -0.30
N TRP A 87 -2.82 -10.27 -1.12
CA TRP A 87 -4.08 -9.66 -0.75
C TRP A 87 -5.14 -10.15 -1.73
N GLU A 88 -6.02 -11.03 -1.26
CA GLU A 88 -6.92 -11.80 -2.11
C GLU A 88 -6.15 -12.48 -3.28
N GLU A 89 -6.48 -12.13 -4.52
CA GLU A 89 -5.82 -12.66 -5.71
C GLU A 89 -4.56 -11.92 -6.14
N VAL A 90 -4.22 -10.82 -5.50
CA VAL A 90 -3.03 -10.04 -5.86
C VAL A 90 -1.82 -10.54 -5.07
N THR A 91 -0.80 -10.97 -5.79
CA THR A 91 0.52 -11.28 -5.23
C THR A 91 1.46 -10.10 -5.43
N PHE A 92 2.16 -9.70 -4.39
CA PHE A 92 3.09 -8.57 -4.45
C PHE A 92 4.30 -8.79 -3.55
N THR A 93 5.40 -8.12 -3.85
CA THR A 93 6.62 -8.21 -3.07
C THR A 93 6.61 -7.25 -1.89
N ALA A 94 6.75 -7.78 -0.68
CA ALA A 94 7.15 -7.01 0.49
C ALA A 94 8.67 -6.94 0.56
N GLN A 95 9.24 -5.77 0.84
CA GLN A 95 10.68 -5.57 0.93
C GLN A 95 11.00 -4.48 1.95
N CYS A 96 12.01 -4.73 2.79
CA CYS A 96 12.56 -3.71 3.66
C CYS A 96 13.38 -2.72 2.84
N THR A 97 12.76 -1.59 2.50
CA THR A 97 13.39 -0.51 1.74
C THR A 97 14.11 0.48 2.69
N PRO A 98 14.94 1.41 2.19
CA PRO A 98 15.50 2.49 3.01
C PRO A 98 14.45 3.39 3.69
N PHE A 99 13.20 3.24 3.31
CA PHE A 99 12.05 3.88 3.95
C PHE A 99 11.36 2.93 4.90
N ARG A 100 10.52 3.47 5.81
CA ARG A 100 9.77 2.67 6.78
C ARG A 100 8.67 1.77 6.19
N HIS A 101 8.38 1.89 4.89
CA HIS A 101 7.36 1.09 4.21
C HIS A 101 7.94 -0.19 3.62
N LEU A 102 7.16 -1.26 3.66
CA LEU A 102 7.57 -2.57 3.11
C LEU A 102 7.04 -2.81 1.69
N GLY A 103 6.97 -1.77 0.87
CA GLY A 103 6.57 -1.89 -0.53
C GLY A 103 5.06 -1.75 -0.78
N PHE A 104 4.23 -1.63 0.24
CA PHE A 104 2.78 -1.39 0.12
C PHE A 104 2.24 -0.69 1.36
N PHE A 105 0.97 -0.28 1.31
CA PHE A 105 0.26 0.39 2.39
C PHE A 105 -0.92 -0.46 2.84
N PRO A 106 -0.79 -1.19 3.96
CA PRO A 106 -1.84 -2.10 4.44
C PRO A 106 -3.15 -1.41 4.81
N ASP A 107 -3.08 -0.17 5.25
CA ASP A 107 -4.21 0.70 5.57
C ASP A 107 -5.10 1.03 4.36
N MET A 108 -4.61 0.77 3.14
CA MET A 108 -5.39 0.92 1.91
C MET A 108 -6.31 -0.28 1.61
N ALA A 109 -6.17 -1.41 2.28
CA ALA A 109 -6.99 -2.60 2.01
C ALA A 109 -8.51 -2.34 2.12
N PRO A 110 -9.06 -1.68 3.16
CA PRO A 110 -10.48 -1.35 3.22
C PRO A 110 -10.90 -0.37 2.10
N VAL A 111 -10.00 0.50 1.64
CA VAL A 111 -10.26 1.39 0.51
C VAL A 111 -10.36 0.59 -0.80
N TRP A 112 -9.50 -0.41 -1.02
CA TRP A 112 -9.59 -1.28 -2.19
C TRP A 112 -10.89 -2.09 -2.21
N HIS A 113 -11.32 -2.63 -1.07
CA HIS A 113 -12.63 -3.28 -0.94
C HIS A 113 -13.78 -2.33 -1.26
N TRP A 114 -13.76 -1.14 -0.69
CA TRP A 114 -14.77 -0.12 -0.94
C TRP A 114 -14.83 0.27 -2.42
N MET A 115 -13.68 0.52 -3.05
CA MET A 115 -13.61 0.84 -4.48
C MET A 115 -14.18 -0.27 -5.35
N ARG A 116 -13.85 -1.53 -5.07
CA ARG A 116 -14.43 -2.68 -5.78
C ARG A 116 -15.95 -2.74 -5.64
N ALA A 117 -16.45 -2.50 -4.45
CA ALA A 117 -17.89 -2.47 -4.20
C ALA A 117 -18.59 -1.34 -5.01
N GLN A 118 -17.95 -0.17 -5.16
CA GLN A 118 -18.47 0.93 -5.98
C GLN A 118 -18.47 0.61 -7.48
N LEU A 119 -17.59 -0.26 -7.93
CA LEU A 119 -17.44 -0.65 -9.34
C LEU A 119 -18.25 -1.90 -9.71
N ALA A 120 -18.76 -2.63 -8.71
CA ALA A 120 -19.51 -3.87 -8.93
C ALA A 120 -20.76 -3.62 -9.80
N GLY A 121 -20.92 -4.44 -10.85
CA GLY A 121 -22.04 -4.33 -11.79
C GLY A 121 -21.97 -3.18 -12.79
N ARG A 122 -20.86 -2.44 -12.85
CA ARG A 122 -20.64 -1.37 -13.82
C ARG A 122 -19.77 -1.88 -14.96
N GLU A 123 -20.36 -2.09 -16.13
CA GLU A 123 -19.66 -2.59 -17.32
C GLU A 123 -18.79 -1.52 -18.01
N ASP A 124 -19.11 -0.25 -17.79
CA ASP A 124 -18.44 0.92 -18.39
C ASP A 124 -17.38 1.57 -17.48
N ALA A 125 -17.14 0.98 -16.32
CA ALA A 125 -16.25 1.56 -15.33
C ALA A 125 -14.80 1.63 -15.81
N GLN A 126 -14.22 2.82 -15.73
CA GLN A 126 -12.78 3.06 -15.90
C GLN A 126 -12.22 3.66 -14.61
N THR A 127 -11.07 3.17 -14.20
CA THR A 127 -10.46 3.60 -12.94
C THR A 127 -9.20 4.42 -13.19
N LEU A 128 -9.08 5.54 -12.50
CA LEU A 128 -7.84 6.30 -12.40
C LEU A 128 -7.25 6.14 -11.00
N ASN A 129 -6.09 5.50 -10.91
CA ASN A 129 -5.32 5.37 -9.68
C ASN A 129 -4.10 6.29 -9.73
N LEU A 130 -4.20 7.43 -9.05
CA LEU A 130 -3.11 8.38 -8.86
C LEU A 130 -2.26 7.99 -7.64
N PHE A 131 -0.96 8.25 -7.73
CA PHE A 131 -0.01 7.81 -6.70
C PHE A 131 -0.07 6.29 -6.50
N GLY A 132 -0.14 5.57 -7.62
CA GLY A 132 -0.44 4.14 -7.64
C GLY A 132 0.64 3.24 -7.01
N TYR A 133 1.83 3.81 -6.74
CA TYR A 133 2.97 3.18 -6.07
C TYR A 133 3.33 1.82 -6.70
N THR A 134 3.41 0.75 -5.91
CA THR A 134 3.74 -0.62 -6.36
C THR A 134 2.55 -1.39 -6.95
N GLY A 135 1.42 -0.72 -7.18
CA GLY A 135 0.34 -1.20 -8.02
C GLY A 135 -0.68 -2.14 -7.38
N VAL A 136 -0.58 -2.48 -6.10
CA VAL A 136 -1.52 -3.42 -5.45
C VAL A 136 -2.98 -3.00 -5.66
N GLY A 137 -3.30 -1.72 -5.40
CA GLY A 137 -4.65 -1.20 -5.64
C GLY A 137 -5.06 -1.23 -7.13
N SER A 138 -4.13 -0.95 -8.06
CA SER A 138 -4.42 -1.02 -9.49
C SER A 138 -4.72 -2.45 -9.95
N LEU A 139 -3.95 -3.43 -9.46
CA LEU A 139 -4.18 -4.84 -9.73
C LEU A 139 -5.52 -5.30 -9.15
N ALA A 140 -5.82 -4.92 -7.91
CA ALA A 140 -7.09 -5.19 -7.26
C ALA A 140 -8.29 -4.68 -8.07
N LEU A 141 -8.20 -3.46 -8.63
CA LEU A 141 -9.27 -2.80 -9.38
C LEU A 141 -9.37 -3.29 -10.82
N SER A 142 -8.29 -3.86 -11.39
CA SER A 142 -8.26 -4.33 -12.77
C SER A 142 -9.25 -5.45 -13.08
N LYS A 143 -9.80 -6.11 -12.06
CA LYS A 143 -10.91 -7.05 -12.21
C LYS A 143 -12.23 -6.39 -12.56
N CYS A 144 -12.39 -5.12 -12.18
CA CYS A 144 -13.63 -4.38 -12.40
C CYS A 144 -13.64 -3.61 -13.72
N GLY A 145 -12.51 -3.54 -14.43
CA GLY A 145 -12.38 -2.84 -15.70
C GLY A 145 -11.01 -2.22 -15.93
N PRO A 146 -10.86 -1.41 -16.99
CA PRO A 146 -9.61 -0.74 -17.30
C PRO A 146 -9.12 0.21 -16.19
N VAL A 147 -7.80 0.21 -15.96
CA VAL A 147 -7.16 1.06 -14.94
C VAL A 147 -6.05 1.91 -15.58
N ALA A 148 -6.05 3.20 -15.32
CA ALA A 148 -4.89 4.06 -15.55
C ALA A 148 -4.12 4.18 -14.22
N HIS A 149 -2.96 3.54 -14.15
CA HIS A 149 -2.03 3.63 -13.02
C HIS A 149 -1.03 4.74 -13.27
N VAL A 150 -0.99 5.73 -12.42
CA VAL A 150 -0.10 6.91 -12.51
C VAL A 150 0.74 7.03 -11.26
N ASP A 151 2.05 7.02 -11.44
CA ASP A 151 3.02 7.32 -10.37
C ASP A 151 4.25 8.02 -10.94
N ALA A 152 4.81 8.97 -10.23
CA ALA A 152 5.98 9.72 -10.67
C ALA A 152 7.29 8.91 -10.59
N SER A 153 7.32 7.86 -9.76
CA SER A 153 8.49 7.02 -9.55
C SER A 153 8.58 5.90 -10.58
N LYS A 154 9.58 5.98 -11.47
CA LYS A 154 9.88 4.89 -12.40
C LYS A 154 10.11 3.55 -11.69
N LYS A 155 10.74 3.57 -10.50
CA LYS A 155 11.00 2.38 -9.70
C LYS A 155 9.68 1.77 -9.21
N SER A 156 8.76 2.57 -8.70
CA SER A 156 7.44 2.12 -8.22
C SER A 156 6.62 1.51 -9.35
N VAL A 157 6.57 2.15 -10.52
CA VAL A 157 5.86 1.61 -11.70
C VAL A 157 6.52 0.33 -12.22
N GLY A 158 7.85 0.22 -12.13
CA GLY A 158 8.58 -1.02 -12.43
C GLY A 158 8.13 -2.15 -11.50
N GLN A 159 8.15 -1.91 -10.19
CA GLN A 159 7.69 -2.88 -9.19
C GLN A 159 6.21 -3.25 -9.37
N ALA A 160 5.36 -2.29 -9.77
CA ALA A 160 3.96 -2.56 -10.05
C ALA A 160 3.76 -3.56 -11.20
N ARG A 161 4.60 -3.48 -12.25
CA ARG A 161 4.59 -4.46 -13.35
C ARG A 161 5.11 -5.82 -12.93
N GLU A 162 6.15 -5.87 -12.08
CA GLU A 162 6.64 -7.11 -11.49
C GLU A 162 5.56 -7.77 -10.62
N ASN A 163 4.83 -6.99 -9.83
CA ASN A 163 3.69 -7.49 -9.06
C ASN A 163 2.55 -7.98 -9.97
N ALA A 164 2.33 -7.36 -11.13
CA ALA A 164 1.39 -7.87 -12.13
C ALA A 164 1.81 -9.24 -12.65
N ALA A 165 3.09 -9.43 -12.96
CA ALA A 165 3.65 -10.72 -13.38
C ALA A 165 3.53 -11.78 -12.27
N LEU A 166 3.89 -11.43 -11.01
CA LEU A 166 3.74 -12.32 -9.86
C LEU A 166 2.29 -12.77 -9.63
N SER A 167 1.33 -11.90 -9.97
CA SER A 167 -0.10 -12.17 -9.84
C SER A 167 -0.69 -12.91 -11.04
N GLY A 168 0.08 -13.14 -12.14
CA GLY A 168 -0.47 -13.64 -13.40
C GLY A 168 -1.49 -12.68 -14.04
N MET A 169 -1.28 -11.38 -13.86
CA MET A 169 -2.19 -10.30 -14.28
C MET A 169 -1.57 -9.36 -15.32
N GLU A 170 -0.55 -9.80 -16.06
CA GLU A 170 0.14 -8.99 -17.08
C GLU A 170 -0.78 -8.56 -18.21
N ASP A 171 -1.74 -9.39 -18.57
CA ASP A 171 -2.72 -9.14 -19.64
C ASP A 171 -3.92 -8.28 -19.20
N ARG A 172 -3.96 -7.85 -17.94
CA ARG A 172 -5.04 -6.98 -17.46
C ARG A 172 -4.96 -5.60 -18.12
N PRO A 173 -6.10 -4.95 -18.36
CA PRO A 173 -6.16 -3.66 -19.06
C PRO A 173 -5.67 -2.51 -18.16
N ILE A 174 -4.39 -2.55 -17.78
CA ILE A 174 -3.75 -1.51 -16.96
C ILE A 174 -2.79 -0.70 -17.83
N ARG A 175 -3.01 0.61 -17.87
CA ARG A 175 -2.07 1.56 -18.46
C ARG A 175 -1.10 2.03 -17.38
N TRP A 176 0.15 1.61 -17.50
CA TRP A 176 1.24 1.98 -16.58
C TRP A 176 1.88 3.29 -17.02
N LEU A 177 1.72 4.35 -16.25
CA LEU A 177 2.14 5.71 -16.60
C LEU A 177 3.11 6.25 -15.55
N ILE A 178 4.31 6.64 -16.02
CA ILE A 178 5.29 7.34 -15.19
C ILE A 178 5.06 8.82 -15.41
N ASP A 179 4.37 9.47 -14.47
CA ASP A 179 3.96 10.87 -14.61
C ASP A 179 3.63 11.50 -13.26
N ASP A 180 3.75 12.80 -13.19
CA ASP A 180 3.25 13.59 -12.06
C ASP A 180 1.71 13.64 -12.10
N ALA A 181 1.08 13.31 -10.99
CA ALA A 181 -0.38 13.18 -10.89
C ALA A 181 -1.11 14.49 -11.25
N VAL A 182 -0.60 15.65 -10.81
CA VAL A 182 -1.21 16.96 -11.08
C VAL A 182 -1.08 17.31 -12.56
N LYS A 183 0.10 17.09 -13.14
CA LYS A 183 0.33 17.33 -14.57
C LYS A 183 -0.48 16.39 -15.44
N PHE A 184 -0.59 15.13 -15.04
CA PHE A 184 -1.40 14.13 -15.73
C PHE A 184 -2.87 14.55 -15.75
N THR A 185 -3.48 14.78 -14.61
CA THR A 185 -4.90 15.16 -14.51
C THR A 185 -5.20 16.45 -15.24
N ALA A 186 -4.35 17.48 -15.14
CA ALA A 186 -4.51 18.72 -15.89
C ALA A 186 -4.49 18.53 -17.41
N ARG A 187 -3.73 17.53 -17.91
CA ARG A 187 -3.74 17.20 -19.35
C ARG A 187 -4.99 16.44 -19.76
N GLU A 188 -5.42 15.46 -18.95
CA GLU A 188 -6.60 14.66 -19.27
C GLU A 188 -7.88 15.50 -19.23
N VAL A 189 -8.01 16.43 -18.27
CA VAL A 189 -9.12 17.40 -18.24
C VAL A 189 -9.15 18.25 -19.52
N ARG A 190 -8.00 18.74 -20.01
CA ARG A 190 -7.93 19.50 -21.28
C ARG A 190 -8.26 18.67 -22.51
N ARG A 191 -8.14 17.34 -22.43
CA ARG A 191 -8.46 16.40 -23.52
C ARG A 191 -9.87 15.82 -23.39
N GLU A 192 -10.64 16.30 -22.41
CA GLU A 192 -11.99 15.79 -22.10
C GLU A 192 -12.03 14.25 -21.89
N ARG A 193 -11.03 13.74 -21.15
CA ARG A 193 -10.89 12.32 -20.83
C ARG A 193 -10.95 12.09 -19.33
#